data_134a57a8ac38b369ff848da7e9ceba24
#
_entry.id   134a57a8ac38b369ff848da7e9ceba24
#
_cell.length_a   1.000
_cell.length_b   1.000
_cell.length_c   1.000
_cell.angle_alpha   90.00
_cell.angle_beta   90.00
_cell.angle_gamma   90.00
#
_symmetry.space_group_name_H-M   'P 1'
#
loop_
_entity.id
_entity.type
_entity.pdbx_description
1 polymer ?
#
loop_
_entity_poly.entity_id
_entity_poly.type
_entity_poly.pdbx_seq_one_letter_code
_entity_poly.pdbx_strand_id
1 'polypeptide(L)'
;MDTFQLNILSASSAFYEGECESLVVPTPDGKCGVLAHHSNAIAAISPGELSYTVPGEKPRLAAVSHGMIKIEDNHVLVLVETAEKPEDIDRIRNQQKADAAREALLQKQSIQEYHMAQTTL
;
A
#
# COMPACT_ATOMS: atom_id res chain seq x y z
N MET A 1 -5.80 8.24 -26.25
CA MET A 1 -6.54 8.35 -25.00
C MET A 1 -5.99 9.51 -24.20
N ASP A 2 -6.87 10.33 -23.64
CA ASP A 2 -6.41 11.46 -22.85
C ASP A 2 -5.73 11.00 -21.55
N THR A 3 -4.76 11.77 -21.09
CA THR A 3 -4.00 11.46 -19.90
C THR A 3 -4.12 12.58 -18.88
N PHE A 4 -3.75 12.25 -17.65
CA PHE A 4 -3.61 13.22 -16.57
C PHE A 4 -2.22 13.05 -15.93
N GLN A 5 -1.77 14.08 -15.24
CA GLN A 5 -0.52 14.01 -14.49
C GLN A 5 -0.79 13.30 -13.16
N LEU A 6 -0.03 12.24 -12.88
CA LEU A 6 -0.15 11.48 -11.65
C LEU A 6 1.13 11.54 -10.84
N ASN A 7 1.02 11.91 -9.58
CA ASN A 7 2.10 11.84 -8.62
C ASN A 7 1.66 10.97 -7.45
N ILE A 8 2.36 9.86 -7.21
CA ILE A 8 2.14 9.00 -6.05
C ILE A 8 3.34 9.18 -5.12
N LEU A 9 3.10 9.82 -3.97
CA LEU A 9 4.13 10.12 -3.00
C LEU A 9 3.88 9.36 -1.70
N SER A 10 4.93 8.72 -1.18
CA SER A 10 4.92 8.14 0.15
C SER A 10 5.71 9.03 1.11
N ALA A 11 5.64 8.73 2.41
CA ALA A 11 6.35 9.51 3.41
C ALA A 11 7.87 9.52 3.20
N SER A 12 8.41 8.49 2.56
CA SER A 12 9.86 8.35 2.36
C SER A 12 10.35 8.69 0.96
N SER A 13 9.48 8.64 -0.07
CA SER A 13 9.92 8.81 -1.45
C SER A 13 8.77 9.01 -2.43
N ALA A 14 9.11 9.44 -3.64
CA ALA A 14 8.17 9.43 -4.76
C ALA A 14 8.10 8.02 -5.33
N PHE A 15 6.89 7.46 -5.40
CA PHE A 15 6.65 6.13 -5.96
C PHE A 15 6.48 6.18 -7.47
N TYR A 16 5.72 7.16 -7.98
CA TYR A 16 5.51 7.38 -9.40
C TYR A 16 5.23 8.85 -9.67
N GLU A 17 5.81 9.36 -10.76
CA GLU A 17 5.53 10.70 -11.27
C GLU A 17 5.51 10.63 -12.80
N GLY A 18 4.40 11.02 -13.41
CA GLY A 18 4.28 11.00 -14.86
C GLY A 18 2.85 10.96 -15.34
N GLU A 19 2.68 10.71 -16.63
CA GLU A 19 1.37 10.61 -17.26
C GLU A 19 0.69 9.30 -16.92
N CYS A 20 -0.64 9.34 -16.83
CA CYS A 20 -1.46 8.19 -16.52
C CYS A 20 -2.77 8.26 -17.31
N GLU A 21 -3.25 7.11 -17.80
CA GLU A 21 -4.53 7.01 -18.51
C GLU A 21 -5.69 6.73 -17.57
N SER A 22 -5.45 5.91 -16.54
CA SER A 22 -6.49 5.56 -15.57
C SER A 22 -5.87 5.22 -14.24
N LEU A 23 -6.63 5.51 -13.18
CA LEU A 23 -6.22 5.25 -11.80
C LEU A 23 -7.42 4.69 -11.04
N VAL A 24 -7.22 3.65 -10.26
CA VAL A 24 -8.23 3.10 -9.35
C VAL A 24 -7.62 3.07 -7.95
N VAL A 25 -8.27 3.75 -7.02
CA VAL A 25 -7.81 3.84 -5.64
C VAL A 25 -8.80 3.20 -4.67
N PRO A 26 -8.32 2.55 -3.59
CA PRO A 26 -9.22 2.05 -2.55
C PRO A 26 -9.65 3.20 -1.65
N THR A 27 -10.96 3.33 -1.42
CA THR A 27 -11.52 4.31 -0.51
C THR A 27 -12.37 3.62 0.54
N PRO A 28 -12.73 4.30 1.66
CA PRO A 28 -13.63 3.71 2.66
C PRO A 28 -14.97 3.23 2.08
N ASP A 29 -15.42 3.85 0.99
CA ASP A 29 -16.69 3.50 0.33
C ASP A 29 -16.54 2.49 -0.79
N GLY A 30 -15.33 2.00 -1.05
CA GLY A 30 -15.03 1.08 -2.13
C GLY A 30 -13.97 1.65 -3.08
N LYS A 31 -13.80 1.02 -4.23
CA LYS A 31 -12.83 1.47 -5.23
C LYS A 31 -13.36 2.66 -6.01
N CYS A 32 -12.52 3.67 -6.22
CA CYS A 32 -12.84 4.87 -6.97
C CYS A 32 -11.96 4.94 -8.22
N GLY A 33 -12.58 5.05 -9.39
CA GLY A 33 -11.87 5.19 -10.66
C GLY A 33 -11.69 6.65 -11.04
N VAL A 34 -10.48 6.99 -11.53
CA VAL A 34 -10.12 8.33 -11.98
C VAL A 34 -9.64 8.26 -13.40
N LEU A 35 -10.24 9.06 -14.27
CA LEU A 35 -9.84 9.22 -15.66
C LEU A 35 -9.43 10.67 -15.92
N ALA A 36 -8.87 10.92 -17.10
CA ALA A 36 -8.51 12.30 -17.51
C ALA A 36 -9.72 13.23 -17.40
N HIS A 37 -9.48 14.45 -17.01
CA HIS A 37 -10.51 15.51 -16.87
C HIS A 37 -11.55 15.23 -15.76
N HIS A 38 -11.19 14.40 -14.79
CA HIS A 38 -12.04 14.18 -13.62
C HIS A 38 -12.27 15.50 -12.87
N SER A 39 -13.47 15.68 -12.32
CA SER A 39 -13.82 16.85 -11.51
C SER A 39 -12.87 16.99 -10.33
N ASN A 40 -12.58 18.23 -9.95
CA ASN A 40 -11.76 18.49 -8.77
C ASN A 40 -12.37 17.84 -7.53
N ALA A 41 -11.58 17.11 -6.78
CA ALA A 41 -12.06 16.35 -5.62
C ALA A 41 -10.91 16.05 -4.66
N ILE A 42 -11.28 15.80 -3.41
CA ILE A 42 -10.37 15.27 -2.39
C ILE A 42 -11.08 14.10 -1.71
N ALA A 43 -10.39 12.99 -1.54
CA ALA A 43 -10.95 11.81 -0.90
C ALA A 43 -9.91 11.12 -0.03
N ALA A 44 -10.38 10.33 0.93
CA ALA A 44 -9.51 9.49 1.75
C ALA A 44 -9.15 8.21 0.99
N ILE A 45 -7.93 7.72 1.20
CA ILE A 45 -7.48 6.44 0.68
C ILE A 45 -7.40 5.45 1.84
N SER A 46 -8.06 4.30 1.67
CA SER A 46 -7.97 3.18 2.61
C SER A 46 -6.80 2.27 2.26
N PRO A 47 -6.21 1.57 3.24
CA PRO A 47 -5.21 0.57 2.94
C PRO A 47 -5.74 -0.46 1.94
N GLY A 48 -4.97 -0.76 0.92
CA GLY A 48 -5.38 -1.71 -0.11
C GLY A 48 -4.53 -1.59 -1.36
N GLU A 49 -5.11 -2.06 -2.47
CA GLU A 49 -4.43 -2.11 -3.76
C GLU A 49 -4.90 -0.97 -4.65
N LEU A 50 -3.92 -0.21 -5.13
CA LEU A 50 -4.11 0.87 -6.10
C LEU A 50 -3.65 0.36 -7.46
N SER A 51 -4.39 0.71 -8.53
CA SER A 51 -4.04 0.34 -9.89
C SER A 51 -3.90 1.61 -10.74
N TYR A 52 -2.85 1.69 -11.55
CA TYR A 52 -2.66 2.81 -12.45
C TYR A 52 -2.10 2.33 -13.78
N THR A 53 -2.53 2.96 -14.88
CA THR A 53 -2.15 2.58 -16.24
C THR A 53 -1.34 3.69 -16.89
N VAL A 54 -0.07 3.41 -17.15
CA VAL A 54 0.82 4.31 -17.89
C VAL A 54 0.52 4.14 -19.37
N PRO A 55 0.51 5.23 -20.17
CA PRO A 55 0.21 5.14 -21.60
C PRO A 55 1.09 4.11 -22.31
N GLY A 56 0.43 3.21 -23.07
CA GLY A 56 1.11 2.16 -23.83
C GLY A 56 1.57 0.96 -23.02
N GLU A 57 1.25 0.91 -21.73
CA GLU A 57 1.65 -0.18 -20.84
C GLU A 57 0.45 -0.89 -20.22
N LYS A 58 0.71 -2.05 -19.63
CA LYS A 58 -0.30 -2.77 -18.86
C LYS A 58 -0.52 -2.07 -17.51
N PRO A 59 -1.71 -2.24 -16.89
CA PRO A 59 -1.94 -1.69 -15.57
C PRO A 59 -0.89 -2.16 -14.57
N ARG A 60 -0.42 -1.23 -13.76
CA ARG A 60 0.52 -1.50 -12.67
C ARG A 60 -0.24 -1.46 -11.36
N LEU A 61 0.21 -2.26 -10.40
CA LEU A 61 -0.39 -2.35 -9.08
C LEU A 61 0.55 -1.80 -8.03
N ALA A 62 -0.02 -1.18 -7.00
CA ALA A 62 0.71 -0.73 -5.83
C ALA A 62 -0.11 -1.03 -4.59
N ALA A 63 0.51 -1.56 -3.56
CA ALA A 63 -0.13 -1.67 -2.27
C ALA A 63 0.14 -0.40 -1.49
N VAL A 64 -0.92 0.24 -1.02
CA VAL A 64 -0.84 1.51 -0.34
C VAL A 64 -1.45 1.40 1.06
N SER A 65 -0.91 2.19 1.97
CA SER A 65 -1.49 2.41 3.28
C SER A 65 -2.56 3.50 3.19
N HIS A 66 -3.07 3.95 4.33
CA HIS A 66 -4.01 5.04 4.34
C HIS A 66 -3.35 6.36 3.90
N GLY A 67 -4.15 7.24 3.33
CA GLY A 67 -3.69 8.52 2.82
C GLY A 67 -4.83 9.33 2.25
N MET A 68 -4.50 10.15 1.26
CA MET A 68 -5.49 10.98 0.58
C MET A 68 -5.16 11.10 -0.90
N ILE A 69 -6.18 11.37 -1.70
CA ILE A 69 -6.06 11.71 -3.11
C ILE A 69 -6.65 13.08 -3.35
N LYS A 70 -5.94 13.91 -4.10
CA LYS A 70 -6.39 15.23 -4.51
C LYS A 70 -6.39 15.30 -6.04
N ILE A 71 -7.52 15.68 -6.62
CA ILE A 71 -7.68 15.86 -8.05
C ILE A 71 -7.96 17.34 -8.30
N GLU A 72 -7.11 17.99 -9.08
CA GLU A 72 -7.22 19.42 -9.38
C GLU A 72 -6.64 19.70 -10.76
N ASP A 73 -7.46 20.26 -11.66
CA ASP A 73 -7.05 20.71 -13.00
C ASP A 73 -6.25 19.64 -13.78
N ASN A 74 -6.80 18.43 -13.83
CA ASN A 74 -6.19 17.28 -14.51
C ASN A 74 -4.86 16.83 -13.93
N HIS A 75 -4.60 17.21 -12.68
CA HIS A 75 -3.46 16.75 -11.89
C HIS A 75 -3.97 15.93 -10.72
N VAL A 76 -3.43 14.73 -10.55
CA VAL A 76 -3.81 13.82 -9.46
C VAL A 76 -2.63 13.63 -8.54
N LEU A 77 -2.82 13.95 -7.27
CA LEU A 77 -1.82 13.75 -6.23
C LEU A 77 -2.31 12.71 -5.25
N VAL A 78 -1.54 11.63 -5.11
CA VAL A 78 -1.79 10.56 -4.14
C VAL A 78 -0.73 10.67 -3.05
N LEU A 79 -1.16 10.94 -1.82
CA LEU A 79 -0.29 11.01 -0.65
C LEU A 79 -0.65 9.86 0.29
N VAL A 80 0.29 8.95 0.51
CA VAL A 80 0.10 7.78 1.37
C VAL A 80 1.31 7.62 2.30
N GLU A 81 1.14 6.94 3.41
CA GLU A 81 2.28 6.67 4.29
C GLU A 81 3.28 5.74 3.62
N THR A 82 2.78 4.67 3.01
CA THR A 82 3.63 3.72 2.29
C THR A 82 3.00 3.35 0.96
N ALA A 83 3.84 3.15 -0.04
CA ALA A 83 3.46 2.62 -1.34
C ALA A 83 4.52 1.62 -1.75
N GLU A 84 4.11 0.40 -2.08
CA GLU A 84 5.02 -0.68 -2.40
C GLU A 84 4.53 -1.47 -3.62
N LYS A 85 5.48 -2.02 -4.39
CA LYS A 85 5.13 -2.93 -5.47
C LYS A 85 4.66 -4.26 -4.89
N PRO A 86 3.66 -4.92 -5.50
CA PRO A 86 3.17 -6.20 -4.98
C PRO A 86 4.27 -7.26 -4.80
N GLU A 87 5.25 -7.29 -5.68
CA GLU A 87 6.39 -8.20 -5.61
C GLU A 87 7.21 -8.01 -4.33
N ASP A 88 7.40 -6.75 -3.93
CA ASP A 88 8.13 -6.41 -2.70
C ASP A 88 7.32 -6.76 -1.45
N ILE A 89 6.00 -6.66 -1.53
CA ILE A 89 5.11 -6.97 -0.41
C ILE A 89 5.14 -8.45 -0.06
N ASP A 90 5.05 -9.32 -1.05
CA ASP A 90 5.07 -10.77 -0.81
C ASP A 90 6.36 -11.18 -0.11
N ARG A 91 7.49 -10.59 -0.50
CA ARG A 91 8.77 -10.84 0.15
C ARG A 91 8.78 -10.36 1.60
N ILE A 92 8.28 -9.15 1.85
CA ILE A 92 8.22 -8.56 3.19
C ILE A 92 7.27 -9.36 4.08
N ARG A 93 6.10 -9.73 3.58
CA ARG A 93 5.14 -10.55 4.32
C ARG A 93 5.70 -11.91 4.71
N ASN A 94 6.40 -12.57 3.80
CA ASN A 94 7.02 -13.86 4.08
C ASN A 94 8.09 -13.74 5.16
N GLN A 95 8.88 -12.67 5.12
CA GLN A 95 9.88 -12.39 6.14
C GLN A 95 9.24 -12.11 7.51
N GLN A 96 8.19 -11.30 7.54
CA GLN A 96 7.45 -11.00 8.77
C GLN A 96 6.81 -12.24 9.38
N LYS A 97 6.24 -13.11 8.57
CA LYS A 97 5.67 -14.38 9.04
C LYS A 97 6.74 -15.30 9.64
N ALA A 98 7.91 -15.37 9.01
CA ALA A 98 9.01 -16.16 9.54
C ALA A 98 9.51 -15.62 10.89
N ASP A 99 9.63 -14.31 11.01
CA ASP A 99 10.05 -13.67 12.26
C ASP A 99 9.01 -13.85 13.36
N ALA A 100 7.73 -13.71 13.07
CA ALA A 100 6.64 -13.92 14.02
C ALA A 100 6.60 -15.38 14.53
N ALA A 101 6.80 -16.35 13.62
CA ALA A 101 6.86 -17.76 13.98
C ALA A 101 8.06 -18.04 14.90
N ARG A 102 9.20 -17.43 14.63
CA ARG A 102 10.39 -17.57 15.45
C ARG A 102 10.20 -17.01 16.85
N GLU A 103 9.60 -15.83 16.97
CA GLU A 103 9.28 -15.22 18.26
C GLU A 103 8.30 -16.07 19.06
N ALA A 104 7.27 -16.61 18.41
CA ALA A 104 6.29 -17.47 19.07
C ALA A 104 6.94 -18.74 19.64
N LEU A 105 7.88 -19.34 18.92
CA LEU A 105 8.64 -20.50 19.39
C LEU A 105 9.51 -20.15 20.60
N LEU A 106 10.19 -19.02 20.56
CA LEU A 106 11.03 -18.56 21.69
C LEU A 106 10.19 -18.30 22.94
N GLN A 107 9.05 -17.65 22.81
CA GLN A 107 8.12 -17.43 23.91
C GLN A 107 7.62 -18.74 24.52
N LYS A 108 7.26 -19.70 23.67
CA LYS A 108 6.79 -21.00 24.14
C LYS A 108 7.87 -21.75 24.92
N GLN A 109 9.11 -21.70 24.45
CA GLN A 109 10.24 -22.29 25.17
C GLN A 109 10.45 -21.64 26.55
N SER A 110 10.40 -20.33 26.62
CA SER A 110 10.56 -19.59 27.87
C SER A 110 9.47 -19.94 28.89
N ILE A 111 8.23 -20.09 28.46
CA ILE A 111 7.12 -20.50 29.32
C ILE A 111 7.32 -21.92 29.83
N GLN A 112 7.75 -22.84 28.99
CA GLN A 112 8.03 -24.22 29.37
C GLN A 112 9.16 -24.30 30.39
N GLU A 113 10.25 -23.56 30.18
CA GLU A 113 11.37 -23.50 31.13
C GLU A 113 10.94 -22.95 32.48
N TYR A 114 10.11 -21.91 32.49
CA TYR A 114 9.56 -21.34 33.72
C TYR A 114 8.70 -22.35 34.49
N HIS A 115 7.83 -23.08 33.82
CA HIS A 115 7.01 -24.10 34.45
C HIS A 115 7.82 -25.26 34.98
N MET A 116 8.86 -25.69 34.28
CA MET A 116 9.78 -26.73 34.74
C MET A 116 10.53 -26.28 36.02
N ALA A 117 10.99 -25.05 36.07
CA ALA A 117 11.67 -24.51 37.25
C ALA A 117 10.73 -24.44 38.46
N GLN A 118 9.45 -24.13 38.29
CA GLN A 118 8.48 -24.14 39.36
C GLN A 118 8.16 -25.53 39.87
N THR A 119 8.12 -26.52 38.99
CA THR A 119 7.81 -27.90 39.40
C THR A 119 8.96 -28.62 40.11
N THR A 120 10.18 -28.14 39.97
CA THR A 120 11.34 -28.70 40.67
C THR A 120 11.57 -28.08 42.05
N LEU A 121 10.85 -27.04 42.39
CA LEU A 121 10.87 -26.43 43.69
C LEU A 121 9.82 -27.05 44.62
#